data_94dddc6e2d2b6edcb77f8527eb53788e
#
_entry.id   94dddc6e2d2b6edcb77f8527eb53788e
#
_cell.length_a   1.000
_cell.length_b   1.000
_cell.length_c   1.000
_cell.angle_alpha   90.00
_cell.angle_beta   90.00
_cell.angle_gamma   90.00
#
_symmetry.space_group_name_H-M   'P 1'
#
loop_
_entity.id
_entity.type
_entity.pdbx_description
1 polymer ?
#
loop_
_entity_poly.entity_id
_entity_poly.type
_entity_poly.pdbx_seq_one_letter_code
_entity_poly.pdbx_strand_id
1 'polypeptide(L)'
;MTDLESCRLCEWRCGVNRLQGERGVCRTGRAEVAATMCSGSLASYIVTLLGCCYRCLHCNAYRISQYPDPGWQYAGHVPAAVLVAEARKQIAAYRGPRIRTIGFTGGDPIIHLPYIEEVAAEMKRQALDLGVGISTGGFATPQTMGRIVDLCRVITLEIKAWSDPVHRALTGAPVAPVLRNAEYLVHEGRDRIRVFRTVVIPGMTDGEVEAIAEFIASLDPTVPYRLIGFRPNNVLYYHPGPSKAQMERLCTTCRDAGLEDVAWSGYYPETVPDEVAAAAGLAVADLDP
;
A
#
# COMPACT_ATOMS: atom_id res chain seq x y z
N MET A 1 4.01 -9.55 27.00
CA MET A 1 3.24 -8.37 26.50
C MET A 1 2.89 -8.63 25.04
N THR A 2 1.66 -8.44 24.66
CA THR A 2 1.27 -8.51 23.25
C THR A 2 1.73 -7.24 22.51
N ASP A 3 1.93 -7.31 21.19
CA ASP A 3 2.31 -6.13 20.38
C ASP A 3 1.33 -4.95 20.52
N LEU A 4 0.09 -5.20 20.94
CA LEU A 4 -0.94 -4.19 21.10
C LEU A 4 -0.93 -3.55 22.51
N GLU A 5 -0.30 -4.16 23.50
CA GLU A 5 -0.13 -3.59 24.87
C GLU A 5 0.97 -2.54 24.92
N SER A 6 1.96 -2.62 24.02
CA SER A 6 3.03 -1.62 23.87
C SER A 6 3.45 -1.55 22.41
N CYS A 7 2.62 -0.85 21.61
CA CYS A 7 2.71 -0.91 20.16
C CYS A 7 4.02 -0.33 19.59
N ARG A 8 4.79 -1.20 18.90
CA ARG A 8 6.03 -0.87 18.20
C ARG A 8 6.10 -1.52 16.81
N LEU A 9 4.95 -1.73 16.17
CA LEU A 9 4.88 -2.41 14.86
C LEU A 9 5.47 -1.56 13.73
N CYS A 10 5.27 -0.25 13.76
CA CYS A 10 5.87 0.69 12.79
C CYS A 10 6.92 1.59 13.45
N GLU A 11 7.70 2.29 12.64
CA GLU A 11 8.83 3.11 13.13
C GLU A 11 8.42 4.34 13.94
N TRP A 12 7.14 4.64 14.08
CA TRP A 12 6.69 5.59 15.10
C TRP A 12 6.91 5.08 16.53
N ARG A 13 6.93 3.76 16.73
CA ARG A 13 7.21 3.11 18.03
C ARG A 13 6.46 3.75 19.18
N CYS A 14 5.18 4.04 18.99
CA CYS A 14 4.37 4.85 19.91
C CYS A 14 4.34 4.32 21.36
N GLY A 15 4.52 3.01 21.56
CA GLY A 15 4.47 2.38 22.89
C GLY A 15 3.08 2.36 23.54
N VAL A 16 2.05 2.81 22.87
CA VAL A 16 0.68 2.91 23.39
C VAL A 16 0.03 1.54 23.59
N ASN A 17 -0.84 1.44 24.60
CA ASN A 17 -1.69 0.26 24.82
C ASN A 17 -2.99 0.38 24.03
N ARG A 18 -2.98 -0.18 22.83
CA ARG A 18 -4.13 -0.14 21.91
C ARG A 18 -5.33 -0.95 22.42
N LEU A 19 -5.10 -1.94 23.30
CA LEU A 19 -6.18 -2.75 23.90
C LEU A 19 -6.95 -1.98 24.97
N GLN A 20 -6.33 -0.99 25.59
CA GLN A 20 -6.95 -0.09 26.58
C GLN A 20 -7.47 1.21 25.95
N GLY A 21 -7.54 1.29 24.63
CA GLY A 21 -8.09 2.45 23.93
C GLY A 21 -7.10 3.57 23.66
N GLU A 22 -5.83 3.42 24.05
CA GLU A 22 -4.80 4.41 23.68
C GLU A 22 -4.57 4.41 22.18
N ARG A 23 -4.33 5.60 21.61
CA ARG A 23 -4.19 5.82 20.18
C ARG A 23 -2.81 6.35 19.84
N GLY A 24 -2.07 5.63 19.00
CA GLY A 24 -0.85 6.11 18.39
C GLY A 24 -1.12 6.93 17.11
N VAL A 25 -0.07 7.17 16.33
CA VAL A 25 -0.15 7.90 15.05
C VAL A 25 -1.18 7.29 14.09
N CYS A 26 -1.32 5.97 14.07
CA CYS A 26 -2.28 5.25 13.23
C CYS A 26 -3.76 5.44 13.64
N ARG A 27 -4.03 5.98 14.84
CA ARG A 27 -5.36 6.24 15.41
C ARG A 27 -6.28 5.04 15.54
N THR A 28 -5.77 3.82 15.42
CA THR A 28 -6.54 2.59 15.50
C THR A 28 -6.26 1.81 16.78
N GLY A 29 -7.22 1.05 17.24
CA GLY A 29 -7.12 0.07 18.31
C GLY A 29 -6.87 -1.33 17.75
N ARG A 30 -7.83 -2.24 17.91
CA ARG A 30 -7.83 -3.54 17.21
C ARG A 30 -7.99 -3.35 15.71
N ALA A 31 -7.68 -4.39 14.94
CA ALA A 31 -7.92 -4.37 13.50
C ALA A 31 -9.43 -4.27 13.22
N GLU A 32 -9.79 -3.37 12.34
CA GLU A 32 -11.16 -3.18 11.86
C GLU A 32 -11.19 -3.34 10.34
N VAL A 33 -12.22 -4.02 9.84
CA VAL A 33 -12.37 -4.35 8.43
C VAL A 33 -13.33 -3.36 7.79
N ALA A 34 -12.86 -2.63 6.78
CA ALA A 34 -13.68 -1.71 6.01
C ALA A 34 -14.49 -2.42 4.91
N ALA A 35 -13.85 -3.36 4.21
CA ALA A 35 -14.47 -4.11 3.12
C ALA A 35 -13.69 -5.40 2.83
N THR A 36 -14.38 -6.34 2.18
CA THR A 36 -13.77 -7.55 1.61
C THR A 36 -14.28 -7.79 0.21
N MET A 37 -13.42 -8.34 -0.67
CA MET A 37 -13.80 -8.69 -2.04
C MET A 37 -12.86 -9.70 -2.68
N CYS A 38 -13.36 -10.52 -3.60
CA CYS A 38 -12.52 -11.31 -4.48
C CYS A 38 -11.98 -10.46 -5.64
N SER A 39 -10.69 -10.54 -5.91
CA SER A 39 -10.03 -9.89 -7.04
C SER A 39 -9.32 -10.91 -7.92
N GLY A 40 -9.81 -11.12 -9.14
CA GLY A 40 -9.20 -12.04 -10.10
C GLY A 40 -7.84 -11.55 -10.61
N SER A 41 -7.69 -10.25 -10.86
CA SER A 41 -6.43 -9.64 -11.30
C SER A 41 -5.31 -9.77 -10.26
N LEU A 42 -5.66 -9.78 -8.98
CA LEU A 42 -4.74 -9.98 -7.87
C LEU A 42 -4.65 -11.46 -7.42
N ALA A 43 -5.52 -12.33 -7.95
CA ALA A 43 -5.69 -13.70 -7.48
C ALA A 43 -5.85 -13.78 -5.95
N SER A 44 -6.59 -12.83 -5.37
CA SER A 44 -6.65 -12.63 -3.92
C SER A 44 -8.06 -12.31 -3.43
N TYR A 45 -8.40 -12.85 -2.27
CA TYR A 45 -9.48 -12.34 -1.43
C TYR A 45 -8.92 -11.15 -0.64
N ILE A 46 -9.36 -9.95 -0.99
CA ILE A 46 -8.83 -8.71 -0.43
C ILE A 46 -9.58 -8.35 0.84
N VAL A 47 -8.82 -8.06 1.89
CA VAL A 47 -9.30 -7.52 3.17
C VAL A 47 -8.75 -6.11 3.31
N THR A 48 -9.64 -5.13 3.32
CA THR A 48 -9.32 -3.72 3.49
C THR A 48 -9.42 -3.34 4.95
N LEU A 49 -8.29 -2.94 5.56
CA LEU A 49 -8.18 -2.59 6.98
C LEU A 49 -8.17 -1.07 7.18
N LEU A 50 -8.66 -0.62 8.34
CA LEU A 50 -8.72 0.78 8.75
C LEU A 50 -7.40 1.22 9.41
N GLY A 51 -7.12 2.54 9.31
CA GLY A 51 -5.96 3.16 9.94
C GLY A 51 -4.66 2.97 9.16
N CYS A 52 -3.73 3.92 9.33
CA CYS A 52 -2.46 3.95 8.61
C CYS A 52 -1.39 4.65 9.44
N CYS A 53 -0.15 4.21 9.32
CA CYS A 53 1.00 4.90 9.92
C CYS A 53 1.40 6.18 9.16
N TYR A 54 0.86 6.39 7.96
CA TYR A 54 1.07 7.58 7.13
C TYR A 54 -0.10 8.55 7.16
N ARG A 55 0.15 9.78 6.65
CA ARG A 55 -0.84 10.84 6.41
C ARG A 55 -0.68 11.40 4.98
N CYS A 56 -0.69 10.47 4.00
CA CYS A 56 -0.43 10.84 2.61
C CYS A 56 -1.44 11.85 2.07
N LEU A 57 -0.94 12.95 1.47
CA LEU A 57 -1.76 13.97 0.83
C LEU A 57 -2.52 13.42 -0.39
N HIS A 58 -1.93 12.44 -1.08
CA HIS A 58 -2.44 11.78 -2.28
C HIS A 58 -3.20 10.46 -1.98
N CYS A 59 -3.66 10.25 -0.76
CA CYS A 59 -4.27 8.98 -0.37
C CYS A 59 -5.65 8.80 -0.97
N ASN A 60 -5.82 7.89 -1.93
CA ASN A 60 -7.12 7.55 -2.50
C ASN A 60 -8.03 6.79 -1.52
N ALA A 61 -7.45 6.24 -0.46
CA ALA A 61 -8.14 5.56 0.63
C ALA A 61 -8.23 6.42 1.92
N TYR A 62 -8.18 7.75 1.79
CA TYR A 62 -8.06 8.67 2.94
C TYR A 62 -9.14 8.48 4.01
N ARG A 63 -10.37 8.13 3.62
CA ARG A 63 -11.49 7.91 4.56
C ARG A 63 -11.25 6.75 5.50
N ILE A 64 -10.57 5.70 5.04
CA ILE A 64 -10.24 4.52 5.85
C ILE A 64 -8.83 4.59 6.44
N SER A 65 -7.87 5.18 5.74
CA SER A 65 -6.49 5.30 6.22
C SER A 65 -6.34 6.37 7.30
N GLN A 66 -7.10 7.46 7.21
CA GLN A 66 -7.08 8.54 8.19
C GLN A 66 -8.23 8.41 9.21
N TYR A 67 -8.60 7.19 9.48
CA TYR A 67 -9.57 6.79 10.47
C TYR A 67 -9.34 7.48 11.85
N PRO A 68 -10.41 7.74 12.62
CA PRO A 68 -11.82 7.47 12.29
C PRO A 68 -12.43 8.57 11.40
N ASP A 69 -13.17 8.17 10.37
CA ASP A 69 -14.07 9.05 9.62
C ASP A 69 -15.51 8.69 9.98
N PRO A 70 -16.24 9.56 10.72
CA PRO A 70 -17.59 9.26 11.19
C PRO A 70 -18.64 9.15 10.06
N GLY A 71 -18.31 9.63 8.86
CA GLY A 71 -19.18 9.52 7.68
C GLY A 71 -19.02 8.21 6.90
N TRP A 72 -18.11 7.33 7.33
CA TRP A 72 -17.82 6.09 6.63
C TRP A 72 -18.37 4.87 7.38
N GLN A 73 -19.15 4.03 6.69
CA GLN A 73 -19.65 2.76 7.24
C GLN A 73 -18.68 1.62 6.92
N TYR A 74 -18.40 0.76 7.92
CA TYR A 74 -17.50 -0.38 7.81
C TYR A 74 -17.97 -1.52 8.75
N ALA A 75 -17.41 -2.73 8.54
CA ALA A 75 -17.81 -3.92 9.28
C ALA A 75 -17.33 -3.94 10.76
N GLY A 76 -16.41 -3.05 11.13
CA GLY A 76 -15.79 -3.04 12.45
C GLY A 76 -14.75 -4.16 12.63
N HIS A 77 -14.53 -4.57 13.89
CA HIS A 77 -13.66 -5.70 14.18
C HIS A 77 -14.33 -7.02 13.81
N VAL A 78 -13.70 -7.77 12.92
CA VAL A 78 -14.16 -9.10 12.50
C VAL A 78 -13.19 -10.14 13.10
N PRO A 79 -13.64 -11.06 13.97
CA PRO A 79 -12.78 -12.13 14.47
C PRO A 79 -12.18 -12.96 13.34
N ALA A 80 -10.92 -13.40 13.49
CA ALA A 80 -10.20 -14.13 12.45
C ALA A 80 -10.96 -15.38 11.94
N ALA A 81 -11.60 -16.10 12.84
CA ALA A 81 -12.40 -17.27 12.48
C ALA A 81 -13.59 -16.94 11.58
N VAL A 82 -14.25 -15.80 11.84
CA VAL A 82 -15.38 -15.32 11.04
C VAL A 82 -14.90 -14.84 9.67
N LEU A 83 -13.79 -14.10 9.63
CA LEU A 83 -13.18 -13.64 8.38
C LEU A 83 -12.82 -14.81 7.46
N VAL A 84 -12.18 -15.84 8.00
CA VAL A 84 -11.75 -17.02 7.23
C VAL A 84 -12.96 -17.83 6.71
N ALA A 85 -14.00 -17.98 7.53
CA ALA A 85 -15.23 -18.64 7.11
C ALA A 85 -15.96 -17.88 5.99
N GLU A 86 -16.03 -16.55 6.10
CA GLU A 86 -16.62 -15.70 5.05
C GLU A 86 -15.77 -15.70 3.78
N ALA A 87 -14.44 -15.62 3.89
CA ALA A 87 -13.54 -15.76 2.75
C ALA A 87 -13.77 -17.06 2.00
N ARG A 88 -13.85 -18.19 2.69
CA ARG A 88 -14.17 -19.51 2.11
C ARG A 88 -15.47 -19.48 1.32
N LYS A 89 -16.53 -18.93 1.91
CA LYS A 89 -17.85 -18.82 1.28
C LYS A 89 -17.83 -17.94 0.02
N GLN A 90 -17.22 -16.77 0.10
CA GLN A 90 -17.13 -15.85 -1.04
C GLN A 90 -16.25 -16.41 -2.15
N ILE A 91 -15.13 -17.04 -1.83
CA ILE A 91 -14.23 -17.68 -2.80
C ILE A 91 -14.94 -18.85 -3.51
N ALA A 92 -15.70 -19.66 -2.78
CA ALA A 92 -16.47 -20.75 -3.37
C ALA A 92 -17.56 -20.27 -4.34
N ALA A 93 -18.15 -19.11 -4.08
CA ALA A 93 -19.15 -18.47 -4.94
C ALA A 93 -18.54 -17.68 -6.10
N TYR A 94 -17.25 -17.36 -6.04
CA TYR A 94 -16.57 -16.54 -7.03
C TYR A 94 -16.40 -17.27 -8.36
N ARG A 95 -16.74 -16.61 -9.48
CA ARG A 95 -16.71 -17.17 -10.85
C ARG A 95 -15.52 -16.68 -11.69
N GLY A 96 -14.63 -15.90 -11.11
CA GLY A 96 -13.42 -15.41 -11.79
C GLY A 96 -12.21 -16.33 -11.61
N PRO A 97 -11.01 -15.84 -11.93
CA PRO A 97 -9.76 -16.59 -11.77
C PRO A 97 -9.52 -17.10 -10.35
N ARG A 98 -8.82 -18.23 -10.25
CA ARG A 98 -8.55 -18.88 -8.96
C ARG A 98 -7.90 -17.93 -7.95
N ILE A 99 -8.51 -17.79 -6.78
CA ILE A 99 -7.95 -17.08 -5.63
C ILE A 99 -6.84 -17.94 -4.99
N ARG A 100 -5.71 -17.32 -4.67
CA ARG A 100 -4.52 -17.98 -4.11
C ARG A 100 -4.07 -17.44 -2.77
N THR A 101 -4.56 -16.24 -2.39
CA THR A 101 -4.17 -15.57 -1.16
C THR A 101 -5.36 -14.90 -0.48
N ILE A 102 -5.27 -14.71 0.84
CA ILE A 102 -5.97 -13.62 1.53
C ILE A 102 -5.00 -12.44 1.57
N GLY A 103 -5.35 -11.34 0.90
CA GLY A 103 -4.51 -10.16 0.77
C GLY A 103 -4.99 -9.00 1.63
N PHE A 104 -4.10 -8.42 2.41
CA PHE A 104 -4.39 -7.31 3.31
C PHE A 104 -3.91 -5.98 2.71
N THR A 105 -4.78 -4.98 2.73
CA THR A 105 -4.58 -3.62 2.23
C THR A 105 -5.44 -2.62 3.01
N GLY A 106 -5.62 -1.43 2.48
CA GLY A 106 -6.53 -0.41 3.05
C GLY A 106 -5.79 0.83 3.48
N GLY A 107 -5.62 1.05 4.79
CA GLY A 107 -4.59 1.91 5.33
C GLY A 107 -3.22 1.24 5.13
N ASP A 108 -2.41 1.13 6.17
CA ASP A 108 -1.22 0.27 6.03
C ASP A 108 -1.35 -0.96 6.94
N PRO A 109 -1.40 -2.19 6.37
CA PRO A 109 -1.66 -3.41 7.14
C PRO A 109 -0.59 -3.76 8.18
N ILE A 110 0.64 -3.22 8.08
CA ILE A 110 1.72 -3.52 9.06
C ILE A 110 1.31 -3.20 10.50
N ILE A 111 0.46 -2.19 10.69
CA ILE A 111 -0.04 -1.81 12.02
C ILE A 111 -1.01 -2.83 12.61
N HIS A 112 -1.41 -3.82 11.82
CA HIS A 112 -2.34 -4.89 12.18
C HIS A 112 -1.71 -6.28 12.06
N LEU A 113 -0.38 -6.38 12.01
CA LEU A 113 0.32 -7.67 11.84
C LEU A 113 -0.17 -8.77 12.81
N PRO A 114 -0.41 -8.52 14.12
CA PRO A 114 -0.93 -9.56 15.02
C PRO A 114 -2.27 -10.16 14.55
N TYR A 115 -3.16 -9.33 14.03
CA TYR A 115 -4.43 -9.82 13.47
C TYR A 115 -4.23 -10.64 12.19
N ILE A 116 -3.28 -10.23 11.33
CA ILE A 116 -2.95 -10.98 10.12
C ILE A 116 -2.37 -12.36 10.47
N GLU A 117 -1.56 -12.44 11.51
CA GLU A 117 -1.04 -13.70 12.06
C GLU A 117 -2.16 -14.59 12.62
N GLU A 118 -3.13 -14.00 13.34
CA GLU A 118 -4.32 -14.72 13.80
C GLU A 118 -5.13 -15.28 12.63
N VAL A 119 -5.32 -14.52 11.56
CA VAL A 119 -6.00 -14.98 10.34
C VAL A 119 -5.23 -16.12 9.68
N ALA A 120 -3.89 -16.02 9.60
CA ALA A 120 -3.07 -17.08 9.03
C ALA A 120 -3.13 -18.39 9.85
N ALA A 121 -3.11 -18.27 11.17
CA ALA A 121 -3.28 -19.42 12.08
C ALA A 121 -4.67 -20.07 11.90
N GLU A 122 -5.70 -19.25 11.76
CA GLU A 122 -7.07 -19.70 11.55
C GLU A 122 -7.26 -20.36 10.17
N MET A 123 -6.60 -19.85 9.12
CA MET A 123 -6.58 -20.51 7.80
C MET A 123 -6.05 -21.94 7.89
N LYS A 124 -4.95 -22.14 8.64
CA LYS A 124 -4.38 -23.48 8.89
C LYS A 124 -5.36 -24.36 9.65
N ARG A 125 -5.96 -23.83 10.73
CA ARG A 125 -6.93 -24.56 11.56
C ARG A 125 -8.16 -24.99 10.77
N GLN A 126 -8.64 -24.16 9.85
CA GLN A 126 -9.78 -24.47 9.00
C GLN A 126 -9.41 -25.19 7.70
N ALA A 127 -8.15 -25.61 7.51
CA ALA A 127 -7.65 -26.25 6.30
C ALA A 127 -7.98 -25.45 5.02
N LEU A 128 -7.83 -24.12 5.06
CA LEU A 128 -7.94 -23.25 3.91
C LEU A 128 -6.55 -23.06 3.27
N ASP A 129 -6.32 -23.74 2.15
CA ASP A 129 -5.03 -23.73 1.45
C ASP A 129 -4.86 -22.45 0.61
N LEU A 130 -4.58 -21.34 1.29
CA LEU A 130 -4.26 -20.04 0.70
C LEU A 130 -3.02 -19.46 1.38
N GLY A 131 -2.27 -18.63 0.63
CA GLY A 131 -1.20 -17.83 1.22
C GLY A 131 -1.72 -16.52 1.83
N VAL A 132 -0.88 -15.85 2.60
CA VAL A 132 -1.10 -14.46 3.03
C VAL A 132 -0.44 -13.51 2.04
N GLY A 133 -1.15 -12.44 1.67
CA GLY A 133 -0.61 -11.33 0.87
C GLY A 133 -0.69 -10.01 1.61
N ILE A 134 0.24 -9.09 1.36
CA ILE A 134 0.23 -7.76 1.96
C ILE A 134 0.60 -6.69 0.94
N SER A 135 -0.05 -5.51 1.04
CA SER A 135 0.33 -4.31 0.30
C SER A 135 0.62 -3.20 1.29
N THR A 136 1.87 -2.73 1.36
CA THR A 136 2.36 -1.82 2.40
C THR A 136 3.26 -0.71 1.84
N GLY A 137 3.33 0.41 2.55
CA GLY A 137 4.34 1.46 2.34
C GLY A 137 5.67 1.19 3.05
N GLY A 138 5.84 0.04 3.70
CA GLY A 138 7.14 -0.42 4.22
C GLY A 138 7.65 0.27 5.48
N PHE A 139 6.87 1.07 6.19
CA PHE A 139 7.32 1.79 7.41
C PHE A 139 7.31 0.91 8.68
N ALA A 140 7.62 -0.37 8.51
CA ALA A 140 7.71 -1.34 9.60
C ALA A 140 9.02 -1.22 10.38
N THR A 141 9.00 -1.59 11.68
CA THR A 141 10.26 -1.84 12.38
C THR A 141 10.97 -3.07 11.78
N PRO A 142 12.31 -3.23 11.93
CA PRO A 142 13.01 -4.41 11.42
C PRO A 142 12.39 -5.73 11.89
N GLN A 143 12.02 -5.79 13.16
CA GLN A 143 11.38 -6.97 13.74
C GLN A 143 10.01 -7.26 13.09
N THR A 144 9.21 -6.23 12.85
CA THR A 144 7.92 -6.37 12.16
C THR A 144 8.12 -6.79 10.71
N MET A 145 9.12 -6.23 10.02
CA MET A 145 9.42 -6.57 8.63
C MET A 145 9.86 -8.02 8.48
N GLY A 146 10.70 -8.53 9.39
CA GLY A 146 11.10 -9.95 9.42
C GLY A 146 9.88 -10.87 9.54
N ARG A 147 8.96 -10.58 10.47
CA ARG A 147 7.70 -11.35 10.62
C ARG A 147 6.82 -11.31 9.37
N ILE A 148 6.77 -10.17 8.67
CA ILE A 148 6.05 -10.04 7.40
C ILE A 148 6.66 -10.94 6.33
N VAL A 149 7.99 -10.95 6.20
CA VAL A 149 8.70 -11.82 5.24
C VAL A 149 8.46 -13.29 5.55
N ASP A 150 8.48 -13.69 6.83
CA ASP A 150 8.23 -15.08 7.24
C ASP A 150 6.78 -15.52 6.97
N LEU A 151 5.82 -14.61 7.17
CA LEU A 151 4.39 -14.91 7.09
C LEU A 151 3.84 -14.86 5.67
N CYS A 152 4.25 -13.86 4.89
CA CYS A 152 3.61 -13.52 3.64
C CYS A 152 4.17 -14.30 2.45
N ARG A 153 3.27 -14.83 1.63
CA ARG A 153 3.60 -15.43 0.34
C ARG A 153 3.75 -14.39 -0.77
N VAL A 154 3.06 -13.24 -0.63
CA VAL A 154 3.04 -12.18 -1.65
C VAL A 154 3.13 -10.83 -0.97
N ILE A 155 4.13 -10.04 -1.34
CA ILE A 155 4.36 -8.70 -0.81
C ILE A 155 4.40 -7.69 -1.95
N THR A 156 3.58 -6.65 -1.83
CA THR A 156 3.66 -5.44 -2.65
C THR A 156 4.20 -4.31 -1.77
N LEU A 157 5.30 -3.70 -2.18
CA LEU A 157 5.90 -2.58 -1.47
C LEU A 157 5.74 -1.29 -2.26
N GLU A 158 5.32 -0.20 -1.61
CA GLU A 158 5.20 1.11 -2.22
C GLU A 158 6.24 2.07 -1.67
N ILE A 159 7.21 2.47 -2.50
CA ILE A 159 8.18 3.53 -2.21
C ILE A 159 7.54 4.84 -2.71
N LYS A 160 7.19 5.73 -1.79
CA LYS A 160 6.38 6.91 -2.13
C LYS A 160 7.20 8.10 -2.64
N ALA A 161 8.44 8.20 -2.23
CA ALA A 161 9.44 9.13 -2.74
C ALA A 161 10.83 8.63 -2.32
N TRP A 162 11.89 9.09 -2.98
CA TRP A 162 13.29 8.80 -2.67
C TRP A 162 13.84 9.70 -1.58
N SER A 163 13.68 11.00 -1.77
CA SER A 163 14.24 12.00 -0.86
C SER A 163 13.41 12.15 0.42
N ASP A 164 14.08 12.30 1.56
CA ASP A 164 13.40 12.45 2.86
C ASP A 164 12.51 13.70 2.93
N PRO A 165 12.91 14.87 2.37
CA PRO A 165 12.03 16.04 2.35
C PRO A 165 10.72 15.80 1.60
N VAL A 166 10.76 15.20 0.42
CA VAL A 166 9.56 14.91 -0.39
C VAL A 166 8.71 13.84 0.29
N HIS A 167 9.35 12.76 0.79
CA HIS A 167 8.63 11.70 1.47
C HIS A 167 7.90 12.20 2.73
N ARG A 168 8.55 13.06 3.54
CA ARG A 168 7.92 13.68 4.70
C ARG A 168 6.79 14.64 4.32
N ALA A 169 7.00 15.47 3.32
CA ALA A 169 5.98 16.40 2.85
C ALA A 169 4.72 15.66 2.39
N LEU A 170 4.88 14.56 1.66
CA LEU A 170 3.77 13.79 1.12
C LEU A 170 3.10 12.85 2.13
N THR A 171 3.84 12.31 3.10
CA THR A 171 3.38 11.19 3.94
C THR A 171 3.39 11.48 5.44
N GLY A 172 4.12 12.49 5.86
CA GLY A 172 4.40 12.81 7.27
C GLY A 172 5.53 11.96 7.89
N ALA A 173 6.09 10.98 7.18
CA ALA A 173 7.05 10.01 7.72
C ALA A 173 8.42 10.08 7.01
N PRO A 174 9.54 9.74 7.69
CA PRO A 174 10.85 9.64 7.04
C PRO A 174 10.94 8.47 6.08
N VAL A 175 11.77 8.60 5.03
CA VAL A 175 11.94 7.55 4.01
C VAL A 175 12.91 6.44 4.42
N ALA A 176 13.92 6.73 5.21
CA ALA A 176 14.99 5.78 5.55
C ALA A 176 14.51 4.39 6.01
N PRO A 177 13.47 4.24 6.86
CA PRO A 177 12.95 2.93 7.21
C PRO A 177 12.35 2.16 6.02
N VAL A 178 11.76 2.87 5.05
CA VAL A 178 11.16 2.26 3.86
C VAL A 178 12.25 1.68 2.96
N LEU A 179 13.31 2.45 2.70
CA LEU A 179 14.44 2.00 1.86
C LEU A 179 15.18 0.82 2.51
N ARG A 180 15.47 0.88 3.81
CA ARG A 180 16.02 -0.25 4.58
C ARG A 180 15.15 -1.52 4.44
N ASN A 181 13.83 -1.39 4.55
CA ASN A 181 12.93 -2.52 4.46
C ASN A 181 12.76 -3.02 3.03
N ALA A 182 12.90 -2.16 2.02
CA ALA A 182 12.98 -2.55 0.62
C ALA A 182 14.24 -3.41 0.35
N GLU A 183 15.39 -2.95 0.82
CA GLU A 183 16.65 -3.70 0.77
C GLU A 183 16.54 -5.05 1.48
N TYR A 184 16.04 -5.07 2.73
CA TYR A 184 15.80 -6.29 3.49
C TYR A 184 14.89 -7.27 2.73
N LEU A 185 13.81 -6.78 2.13
CA LEU A 185 12.87 -7.59 1.38
C LEU A 185 13.50 -8.22 0.12
N VAL A 186 14.39 -7.49 -0.56
CA VAL A 186 15.11 -8.04 -1.71
C VAL A 186 16.09 -9.14 -1.27
N HIS A 187 16.79 -8.97 -0.16
CA HIS A 187 17.78 -9.95 0.31
C HIS A 187 17.14 -11.19 0.95
N GLU A 188 16.11 -11.00 1.78
CA GLU A 188 15.56 -12.08 2.62
C GLU A 188 14.21 -12.64 2.12
N GLY A 189 13.56 -11.94 1.19
CA GLY A 189 12.21 -12.31 0.74
C GLY A 189 11.98 -12.10 -0.76
N ARG A 190 13.02 -12.22 -1.60
CA ARG A 190 12.94 -11.96 -3.05
C ARG A 190 11.82 -12.71 -3.76
N ASP A 191 11.64 -13.98 -3.42
CA ASP A 191 10.60 -14.86 -3.98
C ASP A 191 9.17 -14.48 -3.58
N ARG A 192 9.01 -13.61 -2.60
CA ARG A 192 7.74 -13.09 -2.09
C ARG A 192 7.37 -11.75 -2.69
N ILE A 193 8.31 -11.07 -3.34
CA ILE A 193 8.07 -9.80 -3.99
C ILE A 193 7.18 -10.00 -5.21
N ARG A 194 5.97 -9.47 -5.13
CA ARG A 194 5.11 -9.36 -6.31
C ARG A 194 5.53 -8.18 -7.17
N VAL A 195 5.74 -7.02 -6.53
CA VAL A 195 6.05 -5.78 -7.22
C VAL A 195 6.44 -4.69 -6.22
N PHE A 196 7.40 -3.86 -6.60
CA PHE A 196 7.56 -2.53 -6.02
C PHE A 196 6.80 -1.52 -6.87
N ARG A 197 6.27 -0.47 -6.24
CA ARG A 197 5.50 0.54 -6.96
C ARG A 197 5.71 1.95 -6.40
N THR A 198 5.48 2.94 -7.26
CA THR A 198 5.47 4.36 -6.90
C THR A 198 4.27 5.04 -7.57
N VAL A 199 3.57 5.90 -6.83
CA VAL A 199 2.54 6.76 -7.40
C VAL A 199 3.21 7.99 -8.00
N VAL A 200 3.00 8.21 -9.30
CA VAL A 200 3.55 9.36 -10.03
C VAL A 200 2.60 10.54 -9.91
N ILE A 201 3.05 11.59 -9.22
CA ILE A 201 2.34 12.85 -9.03
C ILE A 201 3.17 13.92 -9.72
N PRO A 202 2.69 14.51 -10.84
CA PRO A 202 3.44 15.52 -11.59
C PRO A 202 3.93 16.68 -10.71
N GLY A 203 5.20 17.06 -10.84
CA GLY A 203 5.83 18.13 -10.05
C GLY A 203 6.09 17.77 -8.58
N MET A 204 5.83 16.53 -8.14
CA MET A 204 6.07 16.08 -6.76
C MET A 204 6.90 14.81 -6.70
N THR A 205 6.45 13.71 -7.29
CA THR A 205 7.15 12.42 -7.23
C THR A 205 7.73 11.97 -8.57
N ASP A 206 7.37 12.61 -9.66
CA ASP A 206 7.92 12.31 -10.98
C ASP A 206 9.45 12.51 -11.06
N GLY A 207 9.98 13.55 -10.37
CA GLY A 207 11.44 13.77 -10.23
C GLY A 207 12.15 12.78 -9.29
N GLU A 208 11.42 11.96 -8.54
CA GLU A 208 11.96 10.99 -7.60
C GLU A 208 12.10 9.58 -8.22
N VAL A 209 11.45 9.35 -9.38
CA VAL A 209 11.31 8.02 -9.99
C VAL A 209 12.64 7.43 -10.42
N GLU A 210 13.54 8.24 -11.00
CA GLU A 210 14.86 7.79 -11.46
C GLU A 210 15.70 7.24 -10.30
N ALA A 211 15.84 8.01 -9.22
CA ALA A 211 16.60 7.59 -8.05
C ALA A 211 16.01 6.35 -7.36
N ILE A 212 14.67 6.20 -7.36
CA ILE A 212 14.03 4.97 -6.88
C ILE A 212 14.37 3.79 -7.80
N ALA A 213 14.35 3.99 -9.11
CA ALA A 213 14.66 2.94 -10.09
C ALA A 213 16.12 2.49 -9.98
N GLU A 214 17.07 3.44 -9.88
CA GLU A 214 18.50 3.17 -9.64
C GLU A 214 18.71 2.37 -8.35
N PHE A 215 18.04 2.77 -7.26
CA PHE A 215 18.11 2.04 -5.99
C PHE A 215 17.61 0.61 -6.15
N ILE A 216 16.45 0.39 -6.74
CA ILE A 216 15.89 -0.97 -6.92
C ILE A 216 16.81 -1.79 -7.82
N ALA A 217 17.28 -1.23 -8.94
CA ALA A 217 18.18 -1.90 -9.88
C ALA A 217 19.52 -2.28 -9.21
N SER A 218 20.04 -1.44 -8.31
CA SER A 218 21.27 -1.74 -7.55
C SER A 218 21.11 -2.93 -6.60
N LEU A 219 19.90 -3.21 -6.13
CA LEU A 219 19.60 -4.37 -5.29
C LEU A 219 19.37 -5.64 -6.12
N ASP A 220 18.48 -5.55 -7.11
CA ASP A 220 18.18 -6.62 -8.07
C ASP A 220 17.40 -6.05 -9.26
N PRO A 221 17.98 -6.01 -10.48
CA PRO A 221 17.35 -5.45 -11.66
C PRO A 221 16.09 -6.22 -12.12
N THR A 222 15.90 -7.44 -11.65
CA THR A 222 14.74 -8.27 -12.01
C THR A 222 13.51 -8.02 -11.12
N VAL A 223 13.60 -7.17 -10.09
CA VAL A 223 12.45 -6.79 -9.26
C VAL A 223 11.40 -6.07 -10.11
N PRO A 224 10.16 -6.58 -10.20
CA PRO A 224 9.12 -5.89 -10.95
C PRO A 224 8.83 -4.52 -10.34
N TYR A 225 8.87 -3.47 -11.17
CA TYR A 225 8.57 -2.10 -10.75
C TYR A 225 7.39 -1.53 -11.52
N ARG A 226 6.43 -0.92 -10.83
CA ARG A 226 5.20 -0.38 -11.43
C ARG A 226 5.02 1.07 -11.04
N LEU A 227 4.92 1.92 -12.05
CA LEU A 227 4.51 3.30 -11.90
C LEU A 227 2.98 3.35 -11.94
N ILE A 228 2.40 4.00 -10.94
CA ILE A 228 0.94 4.18 -10.82
C ILE A 228 0.63 5.64 -11.06
N GLY A 229 -0.11 5.97 -12.11
CA GLY A 229 -0.57 7.33 -12.35
C GLY A 229 -1.44 7.83 -11.20
N PHE A 230 -1.14 9.01 -10.71
CA PHE A 230 -1.91 9.64 -9.64
C PHE A 230 -3.34 9.94 -10.13
N ARG A 231 -4.30 9.59 -9.30
CA ARG A 231 -5.70 9.99 -9.48
C ARG A 231 -5.99 11.14 -8.53
N PRO A 232 -6.47 12.31 -9.03
CA PRO A 232 -6.87 13.43 -8.18
C PRO A 232 -7.81 13.02 -7.06
N ASN A 233 -7.41 13.31 -5.82
CA ASN A 233 -8.18 12.94 -4.63
C ASN A 233 -7.69 13.63 -3.36
N ASN A 234 -8.45 13.52 -2.28
CA ASN A 234 -8.14 14.01 -0.94
C ASN A 234 -7.68 15.48 -0.97
N VAL A 235 -6.54 15.79 -0.39
CA VAL A 235 -5.96 17.15 -0.35
C VAL A 235 -5.51 17.63 -1.73
N LEU A 236 -5.12 16.69 -2.60
CA LEU A 236 -4.66 16.97 -3.97
C LEU A 236 -5.78 16.79 -5.00
N TYR A 237 -7.02 17.09 -4.63
CA TYR A 237 -8.19 16.90 -5.50
C TYR A 237 -8.10 17.68 -6.81
N TYR A 238 -7.49 18.86 -6.79
CA TYR A 238 -7.31 19.72 -7.96
C TYR A 238 -5.96 19.57 -8.66
N HIS A 239 -5.11 18.66 -8.18
CA HIS A 239 -3.82 18.40 -8.79
C HIS A 239 -3.98 17.39 -9.94
N PRO A 240 -3.45 17.66 -11.15
CA PRO A 240 -3.62 16.76 -12.29
C PRO A 240 -2.87 15.45 -12.09
N GLY A 241 -3.38 14.39 -12.71
CA GLY A 241 -2.62 13.15 -12.90
C GLY A 241 -1.58 13.29 -14.03
N PRO A 242 -0.67 12.33 -14.16
CA PRO A 242 0.32 12.33 -15.23
C PRO A 242 -0.32 12.01 -16.59
N SER A 243 0.23 12.58 -17.67
CA SER A 243 -0.13 12.19 -19.03
C SER A 243 0.45 10.82 -19.39
N LYS A 244 -0.12 10.15 -20.41
CA LYS A 244 0.44 8.88 -20.95
C LYS A 244 1.89 9.04 -21.38
N ALA A 245 2.19 10.11 -22.11
CA ALA A 245 3.54 10.41 -22.58
C ALA A 245 4.52 10.59 -21.42
N GLN A 246 4.10 11.20 -20.30
CA GLN A 246 4.91 11.32 -19.09
C GLN A 246 5.17 9.94 -18.46
N MET A 247 4.13 9.09 -18.33
CA MET A 247 4.28 7.73 -17.78
C MET A 247 5.19 6.86 -18.64
N GLU A 248 5.10 6.95 -19.96
CA GLU A 248 5.96 6.23 -20.91
C GLU A 248 7.41 6.68 -20.81
N ARG A 249 7.67 8.00 -20.76
CA ARG A 249 9.03 8.54 -20.54
C ARG A 249 9.61 8.03 -19.22
N LEU A 250 8.86 8.08 -18.13
CA LEU A 250 9.34 7.61 -16.84
C LEU A 250 9.61 6.10 -16.83
N CYS A 251 8.81 5.29 -17.54
CA CYS A 251 9.13 3.87 -17.72
C CYS A 251 10.44 3.66 -18.51
N THR A 252 10.72 4.51 -19.50
CA THR A 252 12.00 4.48 -20.22
C THR A 252 13.15 4.84 -19.27
N THR A 253 13.04 5.92 -18.51
CA THR A 253 14.00 6.30 -17.47
C THR A 253 14.31 5.15 -16.50
N CYS A 254 13.27 4.44 -16.04
CA CYS A 254 13.46 3.29 -15.13
C CYS A 254 14.21 2.13 -15.79
N ARG A 255 14.00 1.87 -17.10
CA ARG A 255 14.76 0.86 -17.84
C ARG A 255 16.19 1.28 -18.09
N ASP A 256 16.41 2.56 -18.40
CA ASP A 256 17.76 3.13 -18.57
C ASP A 256 18.54 3.09 -17.25
N ALA A 257 17.87 3.19 -16.10
CA ALA A 257 18.42 2.95 -14.77
C ALA A 257 18.76 1.47 -14.47
N GLY A 258 18.43 0.54 -15.38
CA GLY A 258 18.81 -0.87 -15.31
C GLY A 258 17.71 -1.85 -14.92
N LEU A 259 16.46 -1.41 -14.72
CA LEU A 259 15.34 -2.30 -14.38
C LEU A 259 14.81 -3.06 -15.61
N GLU A 260 14.61 -4.38 -15.48
CA GLU A 260 14.17 -5.26 -16.57
C GLU A 260 12.64 -5.32 -16.72
N ASP A 261 11.88 -5.34 -15.61
CA ASP A 261 10.42 -5.45 -15.61
C ASP A 261 9.77 -4.17 -15.11
N VAL A 262 9.55 -3.22 -16.03
CA VAL A 262 8.90 -1.93 -15.76
C VAL A 262 7.64 -1.77 -16.58
N ALA A 263 6.53 -1.42 -15.92
CA ALA A 263 5.29 -1.03 -16.58
C ALA A 263 4.56 0.05 -15.77
N TRP A 264 3.56 0.66 -16.38
CA TRP A 264 2.72 1.64 -15.70
C TRP A 264 1.23 1.30 -15.83
N SER A 265 0.44 1.85 -14.93
CA SER A 265 -1.01 1.77 -14.96
C SER A 265 -1.64 2.98 -14.27
N GLY A 266 -2.92 3.19 -14.55
CA GLY A 266 -3.65 4.30 -13.95
C GLY A 266 -3.38 5.62 -14.68
N TYR A 267 -4.29 5.97 -15.56
CA TYR A 267 -4.31 7.21 -16.31
C TYR A 267 -5.69 7.84 -16.10
N TYR A 268 -5.70 9.06 -15.59
CA TYR A 268 -6.94 9.74 -15.19
C TYR A 268 -6.98 11.20 -15.66
N PRO A 269 -6.84 11.50 -16.98
CA PRO A 269 -6.83 12.86 -17.48
C PRO A 269 -8.19 13.56 -17.30
N GLU A 270 -9.26 12.77 -17.34
CA GLU A 270 -10.64 13.27 -17.35
C GLU A 270 -11.20 13.58 -15.95
N THR A 271 -10.38 13.46 -14.89
CA THR A 271 -10.85 13.61 -13.51
C THR A 271 -10.77 15.04 -12.97
N VAL A 272 -10.12 15.94 -13.69
CA VAL A 272 -10.13 17.38 -13.37
C VAL A 272 -11.06 18.05 -14.38
N PRO A 273 -12.26 18.54 -13.99
CA PRO A 273 -13.11 19.30 -14.87
C PRO A 273 -12.39 20.52 -15.44
N ASP A 274 -12.59 20.84 -16.72
CA ASP A 274 -11.93 21.96 -17.42
C ASP A 274 -12.03 23.28 -16.63
N GLU A 275 -13.17 23.55 -16.01
CA GLU A 275 -13.40 24.72 -15.17
C GLU A 275 -12.47 24.76 -13.95
N VAL A 276 -12.13 23.61 -13.39
CA VAL A 276 -11.24 23.48 -12.23
C VAL A 276 -9.79 23.57 -12.67
N ALA A 277 -9.43 22.96 -13.80
CA ALA A 277 -8.10 23.09 -14.41
C ALA A 277 -7.79 24.55 -14.75
N ALA A 278 -8.72 25.26 -15.36
CA ALA A 278 -8.60 26.67 -15.67
C ALA A 278 -8.45 27.54 -14.40
N ALA A 279 -9.24 27.29 -13.36
CA ALA A 279 -9.16 28.01 -12.08
C ALA A 279 -7.83 27.77 -11.34
N ALA A 280 -7.23 26.59 -11.51
CA ALA A 280 -5.92 26.23 -10.94
C ALA A 280 -4.72 26.71 -11.80
N GLY A 281 -4.96 27.39 -12.93
CA GLY A 281 -3.90 27.82 -13.86
C GLY A 281 -3.25 26.67 -14.62
N LEU A 282 -3.90 25.51 -14.69
CA LEU A 282 -3.43 24.35 -15.44
C LEU A 282 -3.85 24.52 -16.91
N ALA A 283 -2.90 24.44 -17.84
CA ALA A 283 -3.21 24.49 -19.25
C ALA A 283 -3.96 23.19 -19.66
N VAL A 284 -5.13 23.34 -20.31
CA VAL A 284 -5.91 22.20 -20.83
C VAL A 284 -5.10 21.34 -21.80
N ALA A 285 -4.11 21.92 -22.48
CA ALA A 285 -3.19 21.23 -23.37
C ALA A 285 -2.29 20.18 -22.68
N ASP A 286 -2.07 20.29 -21.36
CA ASP A 286 -1.30 19.32 -20.58
C ASP A 286 -2.13 18.08 -20.17
N LEU A 287 -3.41 18.09 -20.48
CA LEU A 287 -4.38 17.03 -20.15
C LEU A 287 -4.74 16.15 -21.37
N ASP A 288 -4.09 16.36 -22.51
CA ASP A 288 -4.39 15.68 -23.77
C ASP A 288 -3.96 14.20 -23.72
N PRO A 289 -4.79 13.26 -24.22
CA PRO A 289 -4.67 11.81 -24.09
C PRO A 289 -3.45 11.17 -24.75
#